data_12423d477f588f73b82082626406a0ce
#
_entry.id   12423d477f588f73b82082626406a0ce
#
_cell.length_a   1.000
_cell.length_b   1.000
_cell.length_c   1.000
_cell.angle_alpha   90.00
_cell.angle_beta   90.00
_cell.angle_gamma   90.00
#
_symmetry.space_group_name_H-M   'P 1'
#
loop_
_entity.id
_entity.type
_entity.pdbx_description
1 polymer ?
#
loop_
_entity_poly.entity_id
_entity_poly.type
_entity_poly.pdbx_seq_one_letter_code
_entity_poly.pdbx_strand_id
1 'polypeptide(L)'
;MSRTATLRPRAKKKSQQPDEQQRPEVKKEREDFRVRAADWLAGKLKFLDETGTLLNLTRRYGRAVPGERVVEYVPSDYGSNYTLIGVLGLNGLQAPWVLEGAINGEIFKLYLDQVLGPTLRPGDILIMDNLSSHKVEGVDDLVAARGARLEYLSPYSPDYNPIERCWSKIKTYLRRAKARSYDALVQAIKDALATITESDAREWFKFCGYSLH
;
A
#
# COMPACT_ATOMS: atom_id res chain seq x y z
N MET A 1 -23.16 3.31 -49.79
CA MET A 1 -23.11 2.09 -48.96
C MET A 1 -22.08 2.33 -47.84
N SER A 2 -22.52 2.68 -46.65
CA SER A 2 -21.68 2.97 -45.51
C SER A 2 -21.26 1.66 -44.84
N ARG A 3 -19.95 1.36 -44.80
CA ARG A 3 -19.41 0.21 -44.08
C ARG A 3 -19.34 0.54 -42.57
N THR A 4 -20.28 0.04 -41.82
CA THR A 4 -20.21 0.04 -40.36
C THR A 4 -19.01 -0.82 -39.94
N ALA A 5 -17.96 -0.16 -39.48
CA ALA A 5 -16.78 -0.86 -38.91
C ALA A 5 -17.19 -1.54 -37.61
N THR A 6 -17.34 -2.84 -37.64
CA THR A 6 -17.57 -3.66 -36.43
C THR A 6 -16.31 -3.62 -35.59
N LEU A 7 -16.35 -2.86 -34.50
CA LEU A 7 -15.26 -2.83 -33.50
C LEU A 7 -15.08 -4.22 -32.90
N ARG A 8 -13.99 -4.93 -33.28
CA ARG A 8 -13.62 -6.20 -32.63
C ARG A 8 -13.23 -5.92 -31.17
N PRO A 9 -13.81 -6.64 -30.21
CA PRO A 9 -13.42 -6.48 -28.81
C PRO A 9 -11.93 -6.79 -28.65
N ARG A 10 -11.21 -5.83 -28.04
CA ARG A 10 -9.80 -6.04 -27.67
C ARG A 10 -9.72 -6.74 -26.34
N ALA A 11 -8.77 -7.67 -26.18
CA ALA A 11 -8.45 -8.28 -24.90
C ALA A 11 -8.12 -7.18 -23.87
N LYS A 12 -8.84 -7.16 -22.75
CA LYS A 12 -8.59 -6.26 -21.62
C LYS A 12 -8.04 -7.05 -20.44
N LYS A 13 -7.13 -6.44 -19.68
CA LYS A 13 -6.68 -7.01 -18.42
C LYS A 13 -7.89 -7.13 -17.48
N LYS A 14 -8.13 -8.32 -16.93
CA LYS A 14 -9.18 -8.54 -15.92
C LYS A 14 -8.76 -7.89 -14.60
N SER A 15 -9.68 -7.19 -13.96
CA SER A 15 -9.55 -6.84 -12.54
C SER A 15 -9.94 -8.07 -11.73
N GLN A 16 -9.04 -8.53 -10.87
CA GLN A 16 -9.32 -9.61 -9.93
C GLN A 16 -9.69 -8.96 -8.59
N GLN A 17 -10.81 -9.37 -8.04
CA GLN A 17 -11.28 -8.96 -6.72
C GLN A 17 -11.47 -10.22 -5.87
N PRO A 18 -11.26 -10.16 -4.55
CA PRO A 18 -11.54 -11.28 -3.66
C PRO A 18 -13.01 -11.71 -3.79
N ASP A 19 -13.26 -13.00 -3.93
CA ASP A 19 -14.63 -13.53 -4.05
C ASP A 19 -15.43 -13.30 -2.76
N GLU A 20 -14.75 -13.24 -1.63
CA GLU A 20 -15.29 -12.91 -0.32
C GLU A 20 -16.02 -11.56 -0.28
N GLN A 21 -15.66 -10.61 -1.15
CA GLN A 21 -16.40 -9.34 -1.28
C GLN A 21 -17.85 -9.54 -1.70
N GLN A 22 -18.22 -10.70 -2.25
CA GLN A 22 -19.59 -11.01 -2.65
C GLN A 22 -20.48 -11.46 -1.48
N ARG A 23 -19.90 -11.83 -0.33
CA ARG A 23 -20.63 -12.23 0.86
C ARG A 23 -21.51 -11.08 1.38
N PRO A 24 -22.77 -11.33 1.75
CA PRO A 24 -23.70 -10.27 2.20
C PRO A 24 -23.16 -9.44 3.38
N GLU A 25 -22.57 -10.11 4.37
CA GLU A 25 -21.97 -9.47 5.55
C GLU A 25 -20.81 -8.56 5.17
N VAL A 26 -19.93 -9.00 4.26
CA VAL A 26 -18.79 -8.19 3.80
C VAL A 26 -19.28 -6.98 3.00
N LYS A 27 -20.28 -7.15 2.13
CA LYS A 27 -20.89 -6.02 1.41
C LYS A 27 -21.44 -4.98 2.36
N LYS A 28 -22.13 -5.41 3.41
CA LYS A 28 -22.67 -4.50 4.43
C LYS A 28 -21.57 -3.76 5.16
N GLU A 29 -20.54 -4.45 5.65
CA GLU A 29 -19.41 -3.82 6.36
C GLU A 29 -18.66 -2.82 5.45
N ARG A 30 -18.52 -3.12 4.17
CA ARG A 30 -17.91 -2.22 3.17
C ARG A 30 -18.75 -0.97 2.95
N GLU A 31 -20.07 -1.11 2.85
CA GLU A 31 -20.97 0.05 2.72
C GLU A 31 -20.99 0.88 4.00
N ASP A 32 -21.08 0.25 5.18
CA ASP A 32 -21.01 0.93 6.47
C ASP A 32 -19.71 1.73 6.64
N PHE A 33 -18.58 1.17 6.18
CA PHE A 33 -17.30 1.89 6.16
C PHE A 33 -17.37 3.11 5.24
N ARG A 34 -17.91 2.97 4.02
CA ARG A 34 -18.02 4.08 3.07
C ARG A 34 -18.89 5.21 3.61
N VAL A 35 -20.00 4.86 4.25
CA VAL A 35 -20.89 5.86 4.88
C VAL A 35 -20.15 6.62 5.98
N ARG A 36 -19.42 5.92 6.87
CA ARG A 36 -18.61 6.60 7.91
C ARG A 36 -17.51 7.45 7.32
N ALA A 37 -16.84 6.96 6.29
CA ALA A 37 -15.70 7.65 5.68
C ALA A 37 -16.10 8.87 4.83
N ALA A 38 -17.37 8.99 4.43
CA ALA A 38 -17.85 10.07 3.59
C ALA A 38 -17.68 11.47 4.22
N ASP A 39 -17.80 11.54 5.57
CA ASP A 39 -17.67 12.78 6.33
C ASP A 39 -16.25 13.07 6.82
N TRP A 40 -15.29 12.20 6.51
CA TRP A 40 -13.92 12.38 7.00
C TRP A 40 -13.14 13.34 6.10
N LEU A 41 -12.46 14.28 6.73
CA LEU A 41 -11.57 15.20 6.03
C LEU A 41 -10.34 14.45 5.51
N ALA A 42 -10.14 14.40 4.20
CA ALA A 42 -9.03 13.67 3.58
C ALA A 42 -7.65 14.08 4.12
N GLY A 43 -7.47 15.34 4.51
CA GLY A 43 -6.24 15.84 5.13
C GLY A 43 -5.92 15.22 6.49
N LYS A 44 -6.91 14.59 7.13
CA LYS A 44 -6.77 13.90 8.42
C LYS A 44 -6.58 12.40 8.27
N LEU A 45 -6.76 11.84 7.09
CA LEU A 45 -6.64 10.41 6.86
C LEU A 45 -5.17 10.00 6.74
N LYS A 46 -4.81 8.94 7.46
CA LYS A 46 -3.49 8.33 7.52
C LYS A 46 -3.63 6.83 7.31
N PHE A 47 -3.27 6.33 6.13
CA PHE A 47 -3.36 4.90 5.81
C PHE A 47 -2.06 4.21 6.15
N LEU A 48 -2.07 3.34 7.15
CA LEU A 48 -0.95 2.52 7.58
C LEU A 48 -1.04 1.14 6.95
N ASP A 49 0.09 0.64 6.46
CA ASP A 49 0.19 -0.70 5.90
C ASP A 49 1.66 -1.14 5.80
N GLU A 50 1.87 -2.44 5.59
CA GLU A 50 3.18 -3.03 5.35
C GLU A 50 3.29 -3.66 3.98
N THR A 51 4.51 -3.73 3.49
CA THR A 51 4.80 -4.44 2.26
C THR A 51 6.11 -5.20 2.32
N GLY A 52 6.08 -6.49 1.95
CA GLY A 52 7.28 -7.32 1.84
C GLY A 52 8.10 -7.01 0.60
N THR A 53 9.42 -7.10 0.71
CA THR A 53 10.37 -7.02 -0.39
C THR A 53 11.51 -8.02 -0.23
N LEU A 54 12.19 -8.34 -1.32
CA LEU A 54 13.25 -9.34 -1.41
C LEU A 54 14.42 -8.80 -2.21
N LEU A 55 15.61 -9.37 -2.02
CA LEU A 55 16.81 -9.01 -2.76
C LEU A 55 16.87 -9.58 -4.19
N ASN A 56 15.93 -10.44 -4.57
CA ASN A 56 15.87 -11.02 -5.91
C ASN A 56 14.89 -10.31 -6.85
N LEU A 57 14.36 -9.15 -6.46
CA LEU A 57 13.41 -8.43 -7.30
C LEU A 57 14.01 -8.09 -8.66
N THR A 58 13.21 -8.31 -9.70
CA THR A 58 13.54 -7.97 -11.08
C THR A 58 12.29 -7.54 -11.86
N ARG A 59 12.47 -6.96 -13.03
CA ARG A 59 11.35 -6.56 -13.90
C ARG A 59 10.55 -7.79 -14.32
N ARG A 60 9.23 -7.69 -14.27
CA ARG A 60 8.33 -8.79 -14.67
C ARG A 60 8.24 -8.97 -16.18
N TYR A 61 8.60 -7.94 -16.95
CA TYR A 61 8.49 -7.91 -18.40
C TYR A 61 9.74 -7.32 -19.00
N GLY A 62 10.18 -7.90 -20.12
CA GLY A 62 11.20 -7.41 -21.02
C GLY A 62 10.65 -7.24 -22.43
N ARG A 63 11.46 -6.75 -23.34
CA ARG A 63 11.15 -6.64 -24.77
C ARG A 63 12.19 -7.41 -25.56
N ALA A 64 11.73 -8.23 -26.50
CA ALA A 64 12.55 -8.91 -27.50
C ALA A 64 11.86 -8.82 -28.87
N VAL A 65 12.57 -9.19 -29.91
CA VAL A 65 11.97 -9.34 -31.23
C VAL A 65 11.01 -10.54 -31.24
N PRO A 66 9.98 -10.54 -32.12
CA PRO A 66 9.05 -11.67 -32.21
C PRO A 66 9.78 -13.01 -32.35
N GLY A 67 9.38 -14.00 -31.55
CA GLY A 67 9.96 -15.34 -31.54
C GLY A 67 11.12 -15.54 -30.54
N GLU A 68 11.67 -14.48 -29.98
CA GLU A 68 12.73 -14.57 -28.98
C GLU A 68 12.18 -14.51 -27.53
N ARG A 69 12.86 -15.23 -26.61
CA ARG A 69 12.60 -15.16 -25.18
C ARG A 69 13.49 -14.12 -24.54
N VAL A 70 12.90 -13.34 -23.64
CA VAL A 70 13.66 -12.51 -22.71
C VAL A 70 14.11 -13.38 -21.54
N VAL A 71 15.42 -13.59 -21.41
CA VAL A 71 16.02 -14.34 -20.30
C VAL A 71 16.74 -13.37 -19.38
N GLU A 72 16.51 -13.49 -18.07
CA GLU A 72 17.21 -12.74 -17.05
C GLU A 72 17.65 -13.70 -15.92
N TYR A 73 18.91 -13.57 -15.50
CA TYR A 73 19.44 -14.36 -14.40
C TYR A 73 19.22 -13.60 -13.08
N VAL A 74 18.63 -14.27 -12.12
CA VAL A 74 18.35 -13.75 -10.77
C VAL A 74 18.93 -14.70 -9.74
N PRO A 75 19.35 -14.22 -8.55
CA PRO A 75 19.77 -15.10 -7.46
C PRO A 75 18.68 -16.12 -7.15
N SER A 76 19.05 -17.39 -7.02
CA SER A 76 18.15 -18.47 -6.60
C SER A 76 17.91 -18.43 -5.07
N ASP A 77 18.89 -17.96 -4.32
CA ASP A 77 18.73 -17.66 -2.92
C ASP A 77 18.09 -16.28 -2.78
N TYR A 78 16.94 -16.24 -2.13
CA TYR A 78 16.16 -15.01 -1.94
C TYR A 78 16.68 -14.17 -0.77
N GLY A 79 17.61 -14.70 0.03
CA GLY A 79 18.07 -14.07 1.26
C GLY A 79 16.92 -13.87 2.25
N SER A 80 17.10 -12.89 3.13
CA SER A 80 16.08 -12.50 4.10
C SER A 80 14.90 -11.78 3.44
N ASN A 81 13.72 -11.97 4.02
CA ASN A 81 12.57 -11.11 3.74
C ASN A 81 12.76 -9.77 4.46
N TYR A 82 12.46 -8.69 3.78
CA TYR A 82 12.44 -7.35 4.37
C TYR A 82 11.03 -6.80 4.35
N THR A 83 10.61 -6.19 5.43
CA THR A 83 9.32 -5.52 5.55
C THR A 83 9.54 -4.01 5.55
N LEU A 84 8.82 -3.32 4.68
CA LEU A 84 8.69 -1.88 4.70
C LEU A 84 7.31 -1.53 5.24
N ILE A 85 7.25 -0.80 6.33
CA ILE A 85 6.03 -0.23 6.90
C ILE A 85 6.03 1.28 6.72
N GLY A 86 4.85 1.88 6.59
CA GLY A 86 4.72 3.32 6.46
C GLY A 86 3.27 3.78 6.45
N VAL A 87 3.09 5.07 6.44
CA VAL A 87 1.77 5.71 6.48
C VAL A 87 1.62 6.67 5.31
N LEU A 88 0.56 6.51 4.52
CA LEU A 88 0.22 7.42 3.44
C LEU A 88 -0.81 8.44 3.90
N GLY A 89 -0.46 9.72 3.81
CA GLY A 89 -1.37 10.86 3.90
C GLY A 89 -1.41 11.63 2.59
N LEU A 90 -2.17 12.73 2.52
CA LEU A 90 -2.22 13.58 1.32
C LEU A 90 -0.86 14.19 0.96
N ASN A 91 0.04 14.35 1.92
CA ASN A 91 1.38 14.90 1.71
C ASN A 91 2.42 13.84 1.29
N GLY A 92 1.95 12.63 0.94
CA GLY A 92 2.81 11.50 0.56
C GLY A 92 3.03 10.48 1.67
N LEU A 93 4.03 9.61 1.50
CA LEU A 93 4.38 8.58 2.47
C LEU A 93 5.21 9.16 3.62
N GLN A 94 4.82 8.82 4.83
CA GLN A 94 5.39 9.30 6.09
C GLN A 94 5.83 8.13 6.95
N ALA A 95 6.74 8.38 7.91
CA ALA A 95 7.21 7.40 8.88
C ALA A 95 7.65 6.06 8.26
N PRO A 96 8.41 6.02 7.14
CA PRO A 96 8.85 4.76 6.56
C PRO A 96 9.87 4.09 7.46
N TRP A 97 9.71 2.78 7.69
CA TRP A 97 10.66 1.97 8.42
C TRP A 97 10.88 0.64 7.70
N VAL A 98 12.14 0.22 7.60
CA VAL A 98 12.55 -1.04 6.96
C VAL A 98 13.15 -1.94 8.04
N LEU A 99 12.70 -3.18 8.07
CA LEU A 99 13.23 -4.19 8.99
C LEU A 99 13.38 -5.53 8.28
N GLU A 100 14.27 -6.36 8.80
CA GLU A 100 14.42 -7.74 8.37
C GLU A 100 13.38 -8.61 9.07
N GLY A 101 12.71 -9.48 8.29
CA GLY A 101 11.67 -10.36 8.79
C GLY A 101 10.27 -9.74 8.79
N ALA A 102 9.36 -10.42 9.49
CA ALA A 102 7.98 -10.01 9.66
C ALA A 102 7.82 -9.14 10.91
N ILE A 103 6.85 -8.23 10.86
CA ILE A 103 6.46 -7.42 12.02
C ILE A 103 5.60 -8.29 12.95
N ASN A 104 5.99 -8.34 14.22
CA ASN A 104 5.17 -8.88 15.30
C ASN A 104 4.53 -7.75 16.12
N GLY A 105 3.65 -8.09 17.06
CA GLY A 105 2.92 -7.10 17.87
C GLY A 105 3.82 -6.14 18.66
N GLU A 106 4.94 -6.60 19.22
CA GLU A 106 5.88 -5.76 19.96
C GLU A 106 6.61 -4.77 19.05
N ILE A 107 7.10 -5.25 17.91
CA ILE A 107 7.73 -4.40 16.87
C ILE A 107 6.71 -3.39 16.34
N PHE A 108 5.45 -3.81 16.16
CA PHE A 108 4.38 -2.93 15.70
C PHE A 108 4.10 -1.81 16.70
N LYS A 109 3.99 -2.11 18.00
CA LYS A 109 3.85 -1.09 19.05
C LYS A 109 5.05 -0.14 19.09
N LEU A 110 6.26 -0.68 18.98
CA LEU A 110 7.47 0.15 18.92
C LEU A 110 7.43 1.12 17.73
N TYR A 111 7.01 0.64 16.56
CA TYR A 111 6.82 1.48 15.39
C TYR A 111 5.78 2.58 15.65
N LEU A 112 4.63 2.22 16.20
CA LEU A 112 3.57 3.18 16.50
C LEU A 112 4.02 4.26 17.48
N ASP A 113 4.76 3.89 18.51
CA ASP A 113 5.22 4.84 19.52
C ASP A 113 6.39 5.71 19.06
N GLN A 114 7.43 5.09 18.52
CA GLN A 114 8.71 5.76 18.28
C GLN A 114 8.86 6.35 16.87
N VAL A 115 8.19 5.80 15.87
CA VAL A 115 8.35 6.21 14.47
C VAL A 115 7.14 6.95 13.96
N LEU A 116 5.95 6.37 14.10
CA LEU A 116 4.72 7.00 13.63
C LEU A 116 4.19 8.07 14.60
N GLY A 117 4.19 7.79 15.90
CA GLY A 117 3.61 8.66 16.94
C GLY A 117 4.05 10.11 16.87
N PRO A 118 5.35 10.43 16.69
CA PRO A 118 5.82 11.81 16.50
C PRO A 118 5.26 12.54 15.28
N THR A 119 4.72 11.82 14.29
CA THR A 119 4.14 12.38 13.06
C THR A 119 2.63 12.58 13.14
N LEU A 120 1.95 11.91 14.06
CA LEU A 120 0.51 12.05 14.28
C LEU A 120 0.17 13.40 14.89
N ARG A 121 -0.97 13.93 14.50
CA ARG A 121 -1.50 15.21 15.00
C ARG A 121 -2.92 15.02 15.53
N PRO A 122 -3.36 15.87 16.48
CA PRO A 122 -4.73 15.83 16.97
C PRO A 122 -5.75 15.90 15.82
N GLY A 123 -6.71 15.00 15.89
CA GLY A 123 -7.77 14.84 14.89
C GLY A 123 -7.38 14.00 13.68
N ASP A 124 -6.16 13.46 13.60
CA ASP A 124 -5.81 12.48 12.56
C ASP A 124 -6.62 11.18 12.75
N ILE A 125 -6.90 10.52 11.66
CA ILE A 125 -7.60 9.23 11.62
C ILE A 125 -6.62 8.24 11.02
N LEU A 126 -6.04 7.37 11.88
CA LEU A 126 -5.16 6.30 11.46
C LEU A 126 -6.02 5.12 11.00
N ILE A 127 -5.89 4.76 9.73
CA ILE A 127 -6.65 3.69 9.10
C ILE A 127 -5.68 2.57 8.76
N MET A 128 -5.96 1.36 9.20
CA MET A 128 -5.18 0.17 8.90
C MET A 128 -6.07 -0.99 8.52
N ASP A 129 -5.48 -2.03 7.97
CA ASP A 129 -6.22 -3.24 7.67
C ASP A 129 -6.62 -3.99 8.95
N ASN A 130 -7.43 -5.03 8.78
CA ASN A 130 -8.02 -5.78 9.88
C ASN A 130 -7.19 -7.02 10.27
N LEU A 131 -5.86 -6.99 10.10
CA LEU A 131 -4.98 -8.09 10.48
C LEU A 131 -4.90 -8.25 12.01
N SER A 132 -4.75 -9.48 12.45
CA SER A 132 -4.62 -9.79 13.89
C SER A 132 -3.37 -9.18 14.52
N SER A 133 -2.29 -9.01 13.76
CA SER A 133 -1.05 -8.34 14.19
C SER A 133 -1.24 -6.86 14.53
N HIS A 134 -2.29 -6.24 13.98
CA HIS A 134 -2.64 -4.84 14.25
C HIS A 134 -3.60 -4.67 15.44
N LYS A 135 -4.21 -5.76 15.90
CA LYS A 135 -5.15 -5.77 17.02
C LYS A 135 -4.49 -6.18 18.35
N VAL A 136 -3.30 -5.70 18.57
CA VAL A 136 -2.56 -5.93 19.81
C VAL A 136 -3.04 -4.96 20.88
N GLU A 137 -3.20 -5.46 22.10
CA GLU A 137 -3.59 -4.64 23.27
C GLU A 137 -2.68 -3.41 23.42
N GLY A 138 -3.28 -2.24 23.65
CA GLY A 138 -2.58 -0.98 23.83
C GLY A 138 -2.32 -0.19 22.54
N VAL A 139 -2.64 -0.72 21.34
CA VAL A 139 -2.51 0.03 20.08
C VAL A 139 -3.43 1.23 20.03
N ASP A 140 -4.70 1.06 20.45
CA ASP A 140 -5.68 2.16 20.53
C ASP A 140 -5.20 3.27 21.47
N ASP A 141 -4.64 2.90 22.62
CA ASP A 141 -4.13 3.86 23.63
C ASP A 141 -2.95 4.67 23.08
N LEU A 142 -2.03 4.03 22.38
CA LEU A 142 -0.89 4.70 21.73
C LEU A 142 -1.33 5.74 20.72
N VAL A 143 -2.33 5.43 19.91
CA VAL A 143 -2.90 6.34 18.91
C VAL A 143 -3.69 7.47 19.60
N ALA A 144 -4.54 7.12 20.58
CA ALA A 144 -5.34 8.09 21.33
C ALA A 144 -4.48 9.08 22.12
N ALA A 145 -3.35 8.64 22.69
CA ALA A 145 -2.39 9.50 23.39
C ALA A 145 -1.81 10.61 22.51
N ARG A 146 -1.87 10.46 21.18
CA ARG A 146 -1.44 11.48 20.19
C ARG A 146 -2.62 12.37 19.73
N GLY A 147 -3.81 12.21 20.32
CA GLY A 147 -5.03 12.92 19.92
C GLY A 147 -5.60 12.45 18.56
N ALA A 148 -5.13 11.32 18.06
CA ALA A 148 -5.63 10.66 16.86
C ALA A 148 -6.63 9.55 17.22
N ARG A 149 -7.40 9.09 16.25
CA ARG A 149 -8.25 7.92 16.43
C ARG A 149 -7.87 6.80 15.47
N LEU A 150 -8.11 5.58 15.90
CA LEU A 150 -7.88 4.39 15.09
C LEU A 150 -9.18 3.96 14.39
N GLU A 151 -9.06 3.57 13.12
CA GLU A 151 -10.13 2.97 12.34
C GLU A 151 -9.58 1.76 11.57
N TYR A 152 -10.44 0.76 11.38
CA TYR A 152 -10.08 -0.41 10.57
C TYR A 152 -10.83 -0.40 9.26
N LEU A 153 -10.12 -0.74 8.18
CA LEU A 153 -10.74 -1.01 6.88
C LEU A 153 -11.72 -2.18 7.01
N SER A 154 -12.79 -2.14 6.24
CA SER A 154 -13.65 -3.30 6.10
C SER A 154 -12.87 -4.47 5.51
N PRO A 155 -13.22 -5.72 5.86
CA PRO A 155 -12.55 -6.90 5.32
C PRO A 155 -12.51 -6.90 3.80
N TYR A 156 -11.43 -7.45 3.25
CA TYR A 156 -11.24 -7.62 1.79
C TYR A 156 -11.37 -6.32 0.99
N SER A 157 -10.90 -5.18 1.52
CA SER A 157 -11.08 -3.85 0.90
C SER A 157 -9.77 -3.15 0.48
N PRO A 158 -8.88 -3.79 -0.28
CA PRO A 158 -7.67 -3.13 -0.77
C PRO A 158 -7.96 -1.98 -1.73
N ASP A 159 -9.15 -1.97 -2.33
CA ASP A 159 -9.64 -0.88 -3.19
C ASP A 159 -9.99 0.39 -2.42
N TYR A 160 -10.17 0.31 -1.09
CA TYR A 160 -10.33 1.46 -0.19
C TYR A 160 -9.00 1.90 0.44
N ASN A 161 -7.90 1.20 0.15
CA ASN A 161 -6.60 1.47 0.73
C ASN A 161 -5.66 2.16 -0.28
N PRO A 162 -5.51 3.49 -0.27
CA PRO A 162 -4.69 4.21 -1.24
C PRO A 162 -3.19 3.89 -1.14
N ILE A 163 -2.70 3.42 0.03
CA ILE A 163 -1.28 3.06 0.21
C ILE A 163 -0.86 1.85 -0.64
N GLU A 164 -1.79 0.99 -1.04
CA GLU A 164 -1.53 -0.13 -1.94
C GLU A 164 -0.99 0.33 -3.31
N ARG A 165 -1.42 1.51 -3.77
CA ARG A 165 -0.90 2.12 -4.99
C ARG A 165 0.48 2.70 -4.79
N CYS A 166 0.75 3.25 -3.62
CA CYS A 166 2.07 3.69 -3.21
C CYS A 166 3.04 2.49 -3.22
N TRP A 167 2.68 1.37 -2.60
CA TRP A 167 3.46 0.14 -2.64
C TRP A 167 3.71 -0.38 -4.06
N SER A 168 2.70 -0.30 -4.92
CA SER A 168 2.84 -0.69 -6.33
C SER A 168 3.90 0.17 -7.05
N LYS A 169 3.92 1.49 -6.82
CA LYS A 169 4.92 2.40 -7.38
C LYS A 169 6.31 2.08 -6.84
N ILE A 170 6.46 1.95 -5.52
CA ILE A 170 7.73 1.59 -4.85
C ILE A 170 8.23 0.23 -5.37
N LYS A 171 7.42 -0.82 -5.38
CA LYS A 171 7.81 -2.15 -5.89
C LYS A 171 8.23 -2.10 -7.37
N THR A 172 7.61 -1.22 -8.16
CA THR A 172 8.01 -1.03 -9.56
C THR A 172 9.40 -0.41 -9.65
N TYR A 173 9.71 0.55 -8.79
CA TYR A 173 11.04 1.14 -8.69
C TYR A 173 12.08 0.09 -8.26
N LEU A 174 11.83 -0.64 -7.16
CA LEU A 174 12.73 -1.67 -6.63
C LEU A 174 13.05 -2.77 -7.64
N ARG A 175 12.05 -3.20 -8.45
CA ARG A 175 12.27 -4.14 -9.56
C ARG A 175 13.21 -3.59 -10.63
N ARG A 176 13.26 -2.28 -10.83
CA ARG A 176 14.21 -1.65 -11.76
C ARG A 176 15.59 -1.50 -11.15
N ALA A 177 15.65 -1.17 -9.86
CA ALA A 177 16.91 -1.00 -9.12
C ALA A 177 17.69 -2.30 -8.98
N LYS A 178 16.99 -3.46 -8.88
CA LYS A 178 17.62 -4.79 -8.76
C LYS A 178 18.63 -4.88 -7.63
N ALA A 179 18.30 -4.32 -6.46
CA ALA A 179 19.16 -4.37 -5.29
C ALA A 179 19.49 -5.82 -4.89
N ARG A 180 20.76 -6.12 -4.60
CA ARG A 180 21.28 -7.47 -4.29
C ARG A 180 21.97 -7.54 -2.92
N SER A 181 21.91 -6.46 -2.15
CA SER A 181 22.35 -6.36 -0.76
C SER A 181 21.39 -5.52 0.05
N TYR A 182 21.45 -5.64 1.38
CA TYR A 182 20.61 -4.83 2.27
C TYR A 182 20.85 -3.33 2.06
N ASP A 183 22.10 -2.89 2.01
CA ASP A 183 22.43 -1.47 1.82
C ASP A 183 21.91 -0.93 0.49
N ALA A 184 22.06 -1.71 -0.59
CA ALA A 184 21.52 -1.37 -1.91
C ALA A 184 19.99 -1.31 -1.90
N LEU A 185 19.32 -2.21 -1.14
CA LEU A 185 17.88 -2.20 -0.97
C LEU A 185 17.42 -0.94 -0.21
N VAL A 186 18.08 -0.61 0.91
CA VAL A 186 17.76 0.59 1.70
C VAL A 186 17.94 1.85 0.85
N GLN A 187 19.03 1.93 0.08
CA GLN A 187 19.23 3.07 -0.82
C GLN A 187 18.15 3.13 -1.92
N ALA A 188 17.82 1.99 -2.53
CA ALA A 188 16.76 1.93 -3.54
C ALA A 188 15.38 2.30 -2.97
N ILE A 189 15.11 1.95 -1.71
CA ILE A 189 13.89 2.38 -1.00
C ILE A 189 13.90 3.90 -0.81
N LYS A 190 14.99 4.49 -0.32
CA LYS A 190 15.11 5.95 -0.18
C LYS A 190 14.84 6.66 -1.50
N ASP A 191 15.46 6.19 -2.58
CA ASP A 191 15.27 6.76 -3.91
C ASP A 191 13.82 6.60 -4.40
N ALA A 192 13.20 5.44 -4.15
CA ALA A 192 11.80 5.19 -4.48
C ALA A 192 10.86 6.13 -3.71
N LEU A 193 11.10 6.33 -2.40
CA LEU A 193 10.33 7.25 -1.56
C LEU A 193 10.40 8.69 -2.09
N ALA A 194 11.57 9.14 -2.54
CA ALA A 194 11.74 10.47 -3.14
C ALA A 194 10.91 10.67 -4.43
N THR A 195 10.44 9.60 -5.05
CA THR A 195 9.54 9.68 -6.23
C THR A 195 8.07 9.84 -5.88
N ILE A 196 7.69 9.66 -4.60
CA ILE A 196 6.30 9.79 -4.16
C ILE A 196 5.99 11.26 -3.93
N THR A 197 5.03 11.77 -4.69
CA THR A 197 4.63 13.16 -4.64
C THR A 197 3.27 13.34 -3.96
N GLU A 198 2.97 14.57 -3.54
CA GLU A 198 1.64 14.94 -3.07
C GLU A 198 0.58 14.72 -4.17
N SER A 199 0.92 14.98 -5.43
CA SER A 199 0.02 14.73 -6.56
C SER A 199 -0.32 13.24 -6.69
N ASP A 200 0.66 12.34 -6.52
CA ASP A 200 0.40 10.90 -6.50
C ASP A 200 -0.58 10.54 -5.39
N ALA A 201 -0.32 11.00 -4.16
CA ALA A 201 -1.16 10.71 -3.01
C ALA A 201 -2.61 11.17 -3.25
N ARG A 202 -2.79 12.41 -3.71
CA ARG A 202 -4.11 12.97 -4.04
C ARG A 202 -4.86 12.13 -5.08
N GLU A 203 -4.18 11.69 -6.13
CA GLU A 203 -4.80 10.85 -7.16
C GLU A 203 -5.16 9.44 -6.63
N TRP A 204 -4.33 8.87 -5.73
CA TRP A 204 -4.65 7.59 -5.11
C TRP A 204 -5.84 7.67 -4.15
N PHE A 205 -5.93 8.75 -3.37
CA PHE A 205 -7.10 9.02 -2.52
C PHE A 205 -8.38 9.13 -3.35
N LYS A 206 -8.39 9.94 -4.40
CA LYS A 206 -9.53 10.06 -5.33
C LYS A 206 -9.91 8.71 -5.94
N PHE A 207 -8.89 7.93 -6.36
CA PHE A 207 -9.12 6.61 -6.96
C PHE A 207 -9.84 5.66 -5.98
N CYS A 208 -9.52 5.74 -4.69
CA CYS A 208 -10.16 4.96 -3.65
C CYS A 208 -11.50 5.55 -3.17
N GLY A 209 -11.95 6.68 -3.76
CA GLY A 209 -13.25 7.29 -3.50
C GLY A 209 -13.27 8.32 -2.36
N TYR A 210 -12.10 8.77 -1.87
CA TYR A 210 -12.00 9.81 -0.84
C TYR A 210 -12.09 11.21 -1.46
N SER A 211 -13.00 12.04 -0.93
CA SER A 211 -13.15 13.44 -1.34
C SER A 211 -12.02 14.30 -0.78
N LEU A 212 -11.44 15.18 -1.61
CA LEU A 212 -10.30 16.02 -1.22
C LEU A 212 -10.73 17.47 -0.85
N HIS A 213 -11.85 17.59 -0.14
CA HIS A 213 -12.33 18.90 0.32
C HIS A 213 -11.53 19.43 1.49
#